data_c2125670ccb9cb6f44cd6296d708aefb
#
_entry.id   c2125670ccb9cb6f44cd6296d708aefb
#
_cell.length_a   1.000
_cell.length_b   1.000
_cell.length_c   1.000
_cell.angle_alpha   90.00
_cell.angle_beta   90.00
_cell.angle_gamma   90.00
#
_symmetry.space_group_name_H-M   'P 1'
#
loop_
_entity.id
_entity.type
_entity.pdbx_description
1 polymer ?
#
loop_
_entity_poly.entity_id
_entity_poly.type
_entity_poly.pdbx_seq_one_letter_code
_entity_poly.pdbx_strand_id
1 'polypeptide(L)'
;MKKTIFLFFILFASLRFLTAQPAAVIFRSSDTAMQNAFGLAKQMALHYKAGPGDPVGPWYESALPPRFAFCMRDVSHQCIGAEILDMHAENKNMFSKFIRNISASKDWCSYWEMDKFNRPSPADYKNDREFWYNLNANFDLLDACWRSYLWTGDTMFLNNPAFQYFYAKSVDEFIVKWILQPDSLLTRPAYPNAPEPFDSNNSFHRCRGLPSYSESVHDLKMGIDLVAAIYRGMLSYASFLKAGNKADKADAIIKKAGLYRQHIDNFWWDPQASLYNTHYTNSHQFGKGEGETFLLWFDALVDTAREKKTIEHLLSMDLNVENQSYLPLQLYRHGYWQKAREMVLHLTDPATERREYPEVSYGMVEAFVQGLMGIDANALSRTVSSIYRSGAGSGSLVDLPVLNTTIDISHLSRTSSAITNKGKYPFIWKAMFYGNHGMAIINKRKVQLKKEKDCRGVLVSFINTRIAPGQHTTITAL
;
A
#
# COMPACT_ATOMS: atom_id res chain seq x y z
N MET A 1 61.46 -30.85 44.79
CA MET A 1 61.12 -30.07 43.59
C MET A 1 59.64 -30.02 43.46
N LYS A 2 58.95 -28.91 43.84
CA LYS A 2 57.51 -28.71 43.72
C LYS A 2 57.27 -27.92 42.41
N LYS A 3 56.55 -28.47 41.45
CA LYS A 3 56.12 -27.77 40.23
C LYS A 3 54.77 -27.08 40.52
N THR A 4 54.80 -25.75 40.49
CA THR A 4 53.60 -24.92 40.59
C THR A 4 53.07 -24.71 39.21
N ILE A 5 51.84 -25.16 38.94
CA ILE A 5 51.08 -24.94 37.70
C ILE A 5 50.27 -23.67 37.86
N PHE A 6 50.58 -22.63 37.05
CA PHE A 6 49.81 -21.38 36.95
C PHE A 6 48.69 -21.61 35.93
N LEU A 7 47.44 -21.60 36.40
CA LEU A 7 46.25 -21.65 35.55
C LEU A 7 45.87 -20.20 35.16
N PHE A 8 46.05 -19.86 33.90
CA PHE A 8 45.57 -18.56 33.35
C PHE A 8 44.09 -18.72 32.99
N PHE A 9 43.19 -18.08 33.76
CA PHE A 9 41.80 -17.89 33.40
C PHE A 9 41.71 -16.70 32.44
N ILE A 10 41.47 -16.95 31.16
CA ILE A 10 41.09 -15.93 30.16
C ILE A 10 39.59 -15.69 30.27
N LEU A 11 39.23 -14.57 30.89
CA LEU A 11 37.84 -14.08 30.98
C LEU A 11 37.46 -13.50 29.58
N PHE A 12 36.76 -14.27 28.74
CA PHE A 12 36.13 -13.72 27.54
C PHE A 12 34.91 -12.89 27.98
N ALA A 13 35.09 -11.59 28.12
CA ALA A 13 33.97 -10.65 28.19
C ALA A 13 33.33 -10.55 26.82
N SER A 14 32.26 -11.31 26.59
CA SER A 14 31.41 -11.12 25.43
C SER A 14 30.72 -9.76 25.56
N LEU A 15 31.25 -8.71 24.94
CA LEU A 15 30.51 -7.51 24.63
C LEU A 15 29.32 -7.87 23.72
N ARG A 16 28.17 -8.07 24.31
CA ARG A 16 26.92 -7.99 23.58
C ARG A 16 26.74 -6.54 23.16
N PHE A 17 27.00 -6.21 21.91
CA PHE A 17 26.47 -5.00 21.32
C PHE A 17 24.95 -5.11 21.41
N LEU A 18 24.36 -4.46 22.40
CA LEU A 18 22.94 -4.10 22.35
C LEU A 18 22.80 -3.15 21.15
N THR A 19 22.50 -3.69 19.98
CA THR A 19 21.89 -2.90 18.91
C THR A 19 20.58 -2.41 19.51
N ALA A 20 20.51 -1.12 19.84
CA ALA A 20 19.25 -0.50 20.21
C ALA A 20 18.27 -0.83 19.10
N GLN A 21 17.20 -1.57 19.42
CA GLN A 21 16.10 -1.71 18.46
C GLN A 21 15.66 -0.30 18.09
N PRO A 22 15.53 0.02 16.80
CA PRO A 22 15.03 1.32 16.40
C PRO A 22 13.72 1.58 17.14
N ALA A 23 13.59 2.79 17.69
CA ALA A 23 12.43 3.17 18.47
C ALA A 23 11.20 3.10 17.53
N ALA A 24 10.36 2.10 17.72
CA ALA A 24 9.18 1.92 16.88
C ALA A 24 8.24 3.12 17.05
N VAL A 25 7.71 3.64 15.94
CA VAL A 25 6.80 4.79 15.90
C VAL A 25 5.75 4.77 17.00
N ILE A 26 5.54 5.89 17.68
CA ILE A 26 4.57 6.07 18.77
C ILE A 26 3.52 7.07 18.32
N PHE A 27 2.25 6.70 18.42
CA PHE A 27 1.12 7.61 18.21
C PHE A 27 0.57 8.04 19.58
N ARG A 28 0.35 9.35 19.73
CA ARG A 28 -0.32 9.95 20.89
C ARG A 28 -1.47 10.82 20.40
N SER A 29 -2.58 10.81 21.11
CA SER A 29 -3.77 11.57 20.74
C SER A 29 -4.54 12.03 21.97
N SER A 30 -5.23 13.15 21.85
CA SER A 30 -6.27 13.54 22.83
C SER A 30 -7.49 12.59 22.82
N ASP A 31 -7.67 11.79 21.76
CA ASP A 31 -8.59 10.66 21.69
C ASP A 31 -7.87 9.39 22.17
N THR A 32 -8.10 9.03 23.43
CA THR A 32 -7.45 7.88 24.08
C THR A 32 -7.86 6.55 23.44
N ALA A 33 -9.07 6.42 22.91
CA ALA A 33 -9.51 5.22 22.20
C ALA A 33 -8.70 5.02 20.92
N MET A 34 -8.48 6.09 20.15
CA MET A 34 -7.63 6.05 18.96
C MET A 34 -6.17 5.77 19.29
N GLN A 35 -5.65 6.34 20.40
CA GLN A 35 -4.28 6.03 20.84
C GLN A 35 -4.11 4.55 21.18
N ASN A 36 -5.06 3.95 21.88
CA ASN A 36 -5.06 2.53 22.22
C ASN A 36 -5.19 1.66 20.96
N ALA A 37 -6.08 2.03 20.04
CA ALA A 37 -6.30 1.34 18.77
C ALA A 37 -5.00 1.28 17.93
N PHE A 38 -4.25 2.37 17.85
CA PHE A 38 -2.93 2.35 17.20
C PHE A 38 -1.95 1.38 17.88
N GLY A 39 -1.95 1.36 19.22
CA GLY A 39 -1.12 0.45 20.00
C GLY A 39 -1.43 -1.01 19.69
N LEU A 40 -2.72 -1.37 19.61
CA LEU A 40 -3.18 -2.73 19.27
C LEU A 40 -2.81 -3.12 17.83
N ALA A 41 -3.06 -2.24 16.85
CA ALA A 41 -2.70 -2.49 15.46
C ALA A 41 -1.18 -2.70 15.30
N LYS A 42 -0.38 -1.81 15.87
CA LYS A 42 1.09 -1.90 15.88
C LYS A 42 1.57 -3.20 16.52
N GLN A 43 1.05 -3.55 17.70
CA GLN A 43 1.45 -4.77 18.40
C GLN A 43 1.19 -6.01 17.55
N MET A 44 0.02 -6.09 16.92
CA MET A 44 -0.34 -7.21 16.06
C MET A 44 0.51 -7.24 14.79
N ALA A 45 0.73 -6.09 14.12
CA ALA A 45 1.60 -6.03 12.95
C ALA A 45 3.03 -6.49 13.26
N LEU A 46 3.58 -6.08 14.41
CA LEU A 46 4.90 -6.53 14.87
C LEU A 46 4.94 -8.01 15.24
N HIS A 47 3.81 -8.59 15.65
CA HIS A 47 3.70 -10.04 15.91
C HIS A 47 3.92 -10.88 14.65
N TYR A 48 3.54 -10.35 13.48
CA TYR A 48 3.74 -11.02 12.19
C TYR A 48 5.17 -10.92 11.65
N LYS A 49 6.00 -10.05 12.21
CA LYS A 49 7.40 -9.95 11.83
C LYS A 49 8.14 -11.22 12.20
N ALA A 50 8.73 -11.87 11.20
CA ALA A 50 9.47 -13.10 11.39
C ALA A 50 10.80 -12.89 12.11
N GLY A 51 11.26 -13.93 12.79
CA GLY A 51 12.58 -13.94 13.43
C GLY A 51 13.73 -13.95 12.41
N PRO A 52 14.91 -13.46 12.78
CA PRO A 52 16.08 -13.56 11.94
C PRO A 52 16.51 -15.04 11.85
N GLY A 53 16.79 -15.52 10.63
CA GLY A 53 17.35 -16.85 10.39
C GLY A 53 16.49 -17.75 9.51
N ASP A 54 15.28 -17.34 9.12
CA ASP A 54 14.51 -18.09 8.12
C ASP A 54 15.23 -18.08 6.76
N PRO A 55 15.25 -19.18 6.02
CA PRO A 55 15.94 -19.28 4.72
C PRO A 55 15.48 -18.24 3.69
N VAL A 56 14.26 -17.74 3.80
CA VAL A 56 13.74 -16.70 2.89
C VAL A 56 14.37 -15.33 3.13
N GLY A 57 15.03 -15.11 4.26
CA GLY A 57 15.59 -13.81 4.66
C GLY A 57 14.60 -12.97 5.50
N PRO A 58 14.79 -11.66 5.62
CA PRO A 58 13.86 -10.79 6.35
C PRO A 58 12.46 -10.80 5.73
N TRP A 59 11.42 -11.05 6.53
CA TRP A 59 10.04 -11.12 6.07
C TRP A 59 9.04 -10.91 7.22
N TYR A 60 7.80 -10.72 6.90
CA TYR A 60 6.65 -10.77 7.81
C TYR A 60 5.54 -11.60 7.17
N GLU A 61 4.69 -12.22 7.98
CA GLU A 61 3.56 -12.98 7.49
C GLU A 61 2.54 -12.04 6.84
N SER A 62 2.17 -12.34 5.60
CA SER A 62 1.16 -11.62 4.83
C SER A 62 0.27 -12.59 4.06
N ALA A 63 0.10 -13.76 4.63
CA ALA A 63 -0.93 -14.73 4.32
C ALA A 63 -1.71 -15.01 5.61
N LEU A 64 -2.88 -15.67 5.52
CA LEU A 64 -3.65 -16.00 6.71
C LEU A 64 -2.85 -16.96 7.62
N PRO A 65 -2.54 -16.57 8.87
CA PRO A 65 -1.80 -17.43 9.81
C PRO A 65 -2.55 -18.75 10.13
N PRO A 66 -1.84 -19.85 10.39
CA PRO A 66 -0.39 -20.01 10.49
C PRO A 66 0.26 -20.61 9.22
N ARG A 67 0.11 -19.99 8.07
CA ARG A 67 0.69 -20.49 6.80
C ARG A 67 2.21 -20.37 6.76
N PHE A 68 2.80 -19.48 7.55
CA PHE A 68 4.23 -19.15 7.54
C PHE A 68 4.72 -18.75 6.14
N ALA A 69 3.98 -17.86 5.51
CA ALA A 69 4.14 -17.46 4.13
C ALA A 69 3.71 -16.01 3.89
N PHE A 70 3.98 -15.52 2.70
CA PHE A 70 3.56 -14.21 2.25
C PHE A 70 3.11 -14.24 0.79
N CYS A 71 1.93 -13.68 0.55
CA CYS A 71 1.32 -13.54 -0.78
C CYS A 71 1.75 -12.24 -1.45
N MET A 72 1.89 -12.28 -2.77
CA MET A 72 2.37 -11.13 -3.57
C MET A 72 1.41 -9.93 -3.51
N ARG A 73 0.09 -10.16 -3.56
CA ARG A 73 -0.93 -9.12 -3.41
C ARG A 73 -0.87 -8.49 -2.03
N ASP A 74 -0.92 -9.34 -1.01
CA ASP A 74 -1.07 -8.92 0.38
C ASP A 74 0.12 -8.08 0.85
N VAL A 75 1.36 -8.52 0.57
CA VAL A 75 2.55 -7.72 0.88
C VAL A 75 2.56 -6.39 0.15
N SER A 76 2.00 -6.34 -1.06
CA SER A 76 1.90 -5.09 -1.84
C SER A 76 0.95 -4.08 -1.19
N HIS A 77 -0.17 -4.55 -0.63
CA HIS A 77 -1.12 -3.69 0.05
C HIS A 77 -0.65 -3.28 1.46
N GLN A 78 0.10 -4.14 2.14
CA GLN A 78 0.59 -3.90 3.51
C GLN A 78 1.86 -3.04 3.57
N CYS A 79 2.54 -2.81 2.44
CA CYS A 79 3.90 -2.31 2.39
C CYS A 79 4.11 -0.98 3.11
N ILE A 80 3.19 -0.02 3.01
CA ILE A 80 3.36 1.30 3.67
C ILE A 80 3.16 1.18 5.18
N GLY A 81 2.22 0.36 5.64
CA GLY A 81 2.10 0.03 7.06
C GLY A 81 3.39 -0.57 7.63
N ALA A 82 4.04 -1.45 6.86
CA ALA A 82 5.33 -2.04 7.20
C ALA A 82 6.47 -1.00 7.17
N GLU A 83 6.55 -0.11 6.16
CA GLU A 83 7.54 0.98 6.12
C GLU A 83 7.40 1.92 7.34
N ILE A 84 6.17 2.25 7.74
CA ILE A 84 5.89 3.06 8.95
C ILE A 84 6.43 2.38 10.21
N LEU A 85 6.44 1.05 10.25
CA LEU A 85 6.96 0.25 11.36
C LEU A 85 8.46 -0.10 11.23
N ASP A 86 9.17 0.55 10.30
CA ASP A 86 10.61 0.34 10.04
C ASP A 86 10.94 -1.09 9.56
N MET A 87 10.03 -1.67 8.74
CA MET A 87 10.22 -2.99 8.12
C MET A 87 10.66 -2.88 6.65
N HIS A 88 11.50 -1.90 6.33
CA HIS A 88 11.99 -1.68 4.98
C HIS A 88 12.80 -2.86 4.42
N ALA A 89 13.61 -3.49 5.26
CA ALA A 89 14.39 -4.66 4.85
C ALA A 89 13.51 -5.84 4.46
N GLU A 90 12.41 -6.05 5.19
CA GLU A 90 11.43 -7.09 4.92
C GLU A 90 10.73 -6.82 3.58
N ASN A 91 10.18 -5.63 3.36
CA ASN A 91 9.55 -5.25 2.09
C ASN A 91 10.49 -5.47 0.90
N LYS A 92 11.73 -4.98 1.00
CA LYS A 92 12.74 -5.16 -0.08
C LYS A 92 12.99 -6.62 -0.39
N ASN A 93 13.14 -7.45 0.63
CA ASN A 93 13.39 -8.88 0.43
C ASN A 93 12.18 -9.55 -0.22
N MET A 94 10.99 -9.36 0.33
CA MET A 94 9.76 -10.01 -0.15
C MET A 94 9.45 -9.57 -1.59
N PHE A 95 9.53 -8.28 -1.91
CA PHE A 95 9.37 -7.79 -3.28
C PHE A 95 10.39 -8.39 -4.24
N SER A 96 11.65 -8.46 -3.82
CA SER A 96 12.72 -9.06 -4.65
C SER A 96 12.46 -10.54 -4.96
N LYS A 97 11.83 -11.29 -4.04
CA LYS A 97 11.46 -12.71 -4.28
C LYS A 97 10.45 -12.82 -5.42
N PHE A 98 9.40 -12.01 -5.42
CA PHE A 98 8.41 -12.04 -6.50
C PHE A 98 8.97 -11.49 -7.82
N ILE A 99 9.62 -10.34 -7.79
CA ILE A 99 10.14 -9.64 -8.96
C ILE A 99 11.14 -10.51 -9.76
N ARG A 100 12.01 -11.24 -9.07
CA ARG A 100 13.02 -12.11 -9.72
C ARG A 100 12.46 -13.42 -10.26
N ASN A 101 11.22 -13.76 -9.90
CA ASN A 101 10.61 -15.03 -10.26
C ASN A 101 9.57 -14.93 -11.39
N ILE A 102 9.41 -13.77 -12.03
CA ILE A 102 8.61 -13.72 -13.27
C ILE A 102 9.34 -14.45 -14.39
N SER A 103 8.61 -15.17 -15.23
CA SER A 103 9.19 -15.88 -16.36
C SER A 103 8.20 -16.08 -17.51
N ALA A 104 8.71 -16.22 -18.72
CA ALA A 104 7.92 -16.56 -19.90
C ALA A 104 7.24 -17.94 -19.77
N SER A 105 7.84 -18.90 -19.03
CA SER A 105 7.25 -20.22 -18.76
C SER A 105 5.99 -20.14 -17.89
N LYS A 106 5.86 -19.09 -17.07
CA LYS A 106 4.68 -18.76 -16.26
C LYS A 106 3.81 -17.66 -16.91
N ASP A 107 3.97 -17.39 -18.20
CA ASP A 107 3.26 -16.32 -18.91
C ASP A 107 3.43 -14.95 -18.22
N TRP A 108 4.64 -14.68 -17.74
CA TRP A 108 5.03 -13.47 -17.01
C TRP A 108 4.40 -13.29 -15.62
N CYS A 109 3.76 -14.32 -15.07
CA CYS A 109 3.44 -14.40 -13.65
C CYS A 109 4.68 -14.64 -12.81
N SER A 110 4.61 -14.26 -11.53
CA SER A 110 5.54 -14.68 -10.49
C SER A 110 5.01 -15.93 -9.77
N TYR A 111 5.46 -16.19 -8.57
CA TYR A 111 4.75 -17.05 -7.62
C TYR A 111 3.66 -16.24 -6.93
N TRP A 112 2.54 -16.90 -6.60
CA TRP A 112 1.49 -16.26 -5.81
C TRP A 112 1.94 -16.06 -4.36
N GLU A 113 2.51 -17.10 -3.78
CA GLU A 113 2.92 -17.15 -2.39
C GLU A 113 4.31 -17.77 -2.24
N MET A 114 5.10 -17.22 -1.31
CA MET A 114 6.41 -17.76 -0.89
C MET A 114 6.36 -18.15 0.58
N ASP A 115 6.94 -19.32 0.92
CA ASP A 115 7.06 -19.79 2.29
C ASP A 115 8.38 -19.33 2.96
N LYS A 116 8.43 -19.46 4.29
CA LYS A 116 9.63 -19.14 5.07
C LYS A 116 10.88 -19.93 4.69
N PHE A 117 10.74 -21.06 3.98
CA PHE A 117 11.84 -21.88 3.49
C PHE A 117 12.38 -21.41 2.12
N ASN A 118 11.95 -20.24 1.65
CA ASN A 118 12.34 -19.65 0.37
C ASN A 118 11.89 -20.48 -0.85
N ARG A 119 10.68 -21.04 -0.79
CA ARG A 119 10.08 -21.83 -1.87
C ARG A 119 8.73 -21.25 -2.23
N PRO A 120 8.24 -21.40 -3.48
CA PRO A 120 6.84 -21.19 -3.76
C PRO A 120 5.99 -22.10 -2.87
N SER A 121 4.89 -21.57 -2.34
CA SER A 121 3.99 -22.36 -1.48
C SER A 121 3.44 -23.56 -2.25
N PRO A 122 3.57 -24.80 -1.72
CA PRO A 122 3.03 -25.97 -2.39
C PRO A 122 1.50 -25.97 -2.55
N ALA A 123 0.79 -25.16 -1.77
CA ALA A 123 -0.64 -25.00 -1.91
C ALA A 123 -1.03 -24.30 -3.22
N ASP A 124 -0.15 -23.42 -3.73
CA ASP A 124 -0.45 -22.55 -4.86
C ASP A 124 0.43 -22.80 -6.09
N TYR A 125 1.43 -23.66 -5.97
CA TYR A 125 2.37 -23.92 -7.06
C TYR A 125 2.79 -25.39 -7.12
N LYS A 126 2.56 -26.01 -8.28
CA LYS A 126 3.03 -27.36 -8.61
C LYS A 126 4.17 -27.31 -9.65
N ASN A 127 3.98 -26.53 -10.70
CA ASN A 127 4.97 -26.30 -11.75
C ASN A 127 4.54 -25.05 -12.58
N ASP A 128 5.36 -24.62 -13.55
CA ASP A 128 5.10 -23.42 -14.37
C ASP A 128 3.83 -23.49 -15.25
N ARG A 129 3.19 -24.64 -15.36
CA ARG A 129 1.92 -24.82 -16.06
C ARG A 129 0.72 -24.91 -15.12
N GLU A 130 0.92 -25.46 -13.94
CA GLU A 130 -0.11 -25.72 -12.93
C GLU A 130 0.21 -24.92 -11.66
N PHE A 131 -0.39 -23.75 -11.53
CA PHE A 131 -0.26 -22.85 -10.38
C PHE A 131 -1.49 -21.96 -10.23
N TRP A 132 -1.73 -21.49 -9.03
CA TRP A 132 -2.72 -20.47 -8.72
C TRP A 132 -2.09 -19.09 -8.84
N TYR A 133 -2.76 -18.15 -9.50
CA TYR A 133 -2.28 -16.78 -9.63
C TYR A 133 -3.39 -15.78 -9.90
N ASN A 134 -3.41 -14.69 -9.15
CA ASN A 134 -4.28 -13.56 -9.38
C ASN A 134 -3.58 -12.52 -10.25
N LEU A 135 -4.21 -12.13 -11.37
CA LEU A 135 -3.59 -11.24 -12.37
C LEU A 135 -3.35 -9.81 -11.86
N ASN A 136 -4.02 -9.40 -10.80
CA ASN A 136 -3.84 -8.09 -10.18
C ASN A 136 -2.43 -7.96 -9.60
N ALA A 137 -1.86 -9.03 -9.07
CA ALA A 137 -0.64 -9.03 -8.28
C ALA A 137 0.56 -8.35 -8.94
N ASN A 138 0.73 -8.48 -10.27
CA ASN A 138 1.80 -7.77 -10.98
C ASN A 138 1.66 -6.24 -10.85
N PHE A 139 0.45 -5.73 -10.95
CA PHE A 139 0.17 -4.28 -10.91
C PHE A 139 0.16 -3.76 -9.47
N ASP A 140 -0.30 -4.57 -8.52
CA ASP A 140 -0.23 -4.28 -7.08
C ASP A 140 1.22 -4.10 -6.63
N LEU A 141 2.08 -5.05 -6.98
CA LEU A 141 3.50 -4.97 -6.61
C LEU A 141 4.22 -3.82 -7.32
N LEU A 142 3.85 -3.51 -8.57
CA LEU A 142 4.39 -2.37 -9.27
C LEU A 142 4.03 -1.05 -8.58
N ASP A 143 2.77 -0.89 -8.16
CA ASP A 143 2.33 0.29 -7.39
C ASP A 143 2.97 0.31 -5.99
N ALA A 144 3.07 -0.83 -5.31
CA ALA A 144 3.74 -0.93 -4.01
C ALA A 144 5.20 -0.50 -4.06
N CYS A 145 5.93 -0.89 -5.11
CA CYS A 145 7.31 -0.43 -5.33
C CYS A 145 7.38 1.10 -5.50
N TRP A 146 6.42 1.70 -6.22
CA TRP A 146 6.37 3.15 -6.38
C TRP A 146 6.05 3.86 -5.07
N ARG A 147 5.05 3.39 -4.32
CA ARG A 147 4.67 3.92 -3.01
C ARG A 147 5.82 3.81 -2.00
N SER A 148 6.50 2.65 -1.96
CA SER A 148 7.68 2.45 -1.09
C SER A 148 8.84 3.36 -1.48
N TYR A 149 9.09 3.60 -2.79
CA TYR A 149 10.07 4.58 -3.23
C TYR A 149 9.73 6.00 -2.75
N LEU A 150 8.48 6.41 -2.94
CA LEU A 150 8.05 7.75 -2.50
C LEU A 150 8.21 7.93 -0.98
N TRP A 151 7.91 6.90 -0.20
CA TRP A 151 7.99 6.92 1.25
C TRP A 151 9.42 6.90 1.77
N THR A 152 10.27 6.03 1.23
CA THR A 152 11.61 5.78 1.75
C THR A 152 12.70 6.59 1.05
N GLY A 153 12.55 6.83 -0.25
CA GLY A 153 13.61 7.37 -1.11
C GLY A 153 14.68 6.34 -1.49
N ASP A 154 14.42 5.04 -1.30
CA ASP A 154 15.36 4.00 -1.71
C ASP A 154 15.41 3.85 -3.23
N THR A 155 16.53 4.27 -3.81
CA THR A 155 16.75 4.26 -5.26
C THR A 155 16.86 2.84 -5.85
N MET A 156 16.88 1.79 -5.03
CA MET A 156 16.81 0.41 -5.51
C MET A 156 15.55 0.20 -6.37
N PHE A 157 14.41 0.75 -5.94
CA PHE A 157 13.15 0.66 -6.69
C PHE A 157 13.23 1.34 -8.08
N LEU A 158 14.08 2.37 -8.24
CA LEU A 158 14.30 3.04 -9.51
C LEU A 158 15.36 2.36 -10.40
N ASN A 159 16.46 1.94 -9.79
CA ASN A 159 17.71 1.68 -10.52
C ASN A 159 18.05 0.20 -10.65
N ASN A 160 17.43 -0.69 -9.87
CA ASN A 160 17.75 -2.12 -9.95
C ASN A 160 17.21 -2.72 -11.26
N PRO A 161 18.08 -3.37 -12.08
CA PRO A 161 17.69 -3.92 -13.37
C PRO A 161 16.56 -4.96 -13.30
N ALA A 162 16.51 -5.78 -12.22
CA ALA A 162 15.47 -6.79 -12.07
C ALA A 162 14.09 -6.13 -11.85
N PHE A 163 14.04 -5.03 -11.08
CA PHE A 163 12.82 -4.26 -10.86
C PHE A 163 12.34 -3.58 -12.15
N GLN A 164 13.27 -2.93 -12.89
CA GLN A 164 12.93 -2.34 -14.19
C GLN A 164 12.43 -3.37 -15.20
N TYR A 165 13.04 -4.55 -15.21
CA TYR A 165 12.61 -5.67 -16.05
C TYR A 165 11.18 -6.12 -15.70
N PHE A 166 10.90 -6.32 -14.40
CA PHE A 166 9.57 -6.67 -13.92
C PHE A 166 8.52 -5.63 -14.34
N TYR A 167 8.80 -4.33 -14.14
CA TYR A 167 7.86 -3.26 -14.50
C TYR A 167 7.54 -3.28 -15.99
N ALA A 168 8.57 -3.36 -16.84
CA ALA A 168 8.38 -3.40 -18.29
C ALA A 168 7.58 -4.64 -18.71
N LYS A 169 7.94 -5.84 -18.21
CA LYS A 169 7.24 -7.08 -18.56
C LYS A 169 5.77 -7.10 -18.10
N SER A 170 5.48 -6.51 -16.94
CA SER A 170 4.11 -6.43 -16.42
C SER A 170 3.19 -5.54 -17.28
N VAL A 171 3.70 -4.46 -17.87
CA VAL A 171 2.87 -3.54 -18.67
C VAL A 171 2.88 -3.83 -20.17
N ASP A 172 3.81 -4.65 -20.65
CA ASP A 172 3.91 -5.02 -22.05
C ASP A 172 3.50 -6.49 -22.27
N GLU A 173 4.40 -7.44 -22.09
CA GLU A 173 4.19 -8.84 -22.45
C GLU A 173 3.11 -9.54 -21.62
N PHE A 174 3.01 -9.24 -20.31
CA PHE A 174 1.98 -9.81 -19.44
C PHE A 174 0.58 -9.42 -19.93
N ILE A 175 0.37 -8.13 -20.26
CA ILE A 175 -0.92 -7.64 -20.77
C ILE A 175 -1.29 -8.34 -22.08
N VAL A 176 -0.33 -8.50 -22.98
CA VAL A 176 -0.57 -9.19 -24.28
C VAL A 176 -0.87 -10.67 -24.05
N LYS A 177 -0.06 -11.32 -23.22
CA LYS A 177 -0.17 -12.76 -22.97
C LYS A 177 -1.49 -13.15 -22.30
N TRP A 178 -2.00 -12.31 -21.40
CA TRP A 178 -3.25 -12.54 -20.69
C TRP A 178 -4.47 -11.88 -21.35
N ILE A 179 -4.30 -11.28 -22.52
CA ILE A 179 -5.37 -10.63 -23.30
C ILE A 179 -6.11 -9.58 -22.43
N LEU A 180 -5.30 -8.67 -21.88
CA LEU A 180 -5.78 -7.61 -20.99
C LEU A 180 -5.79 -6.22 -21.63
N GLN A 181 -5.72 -6.12 -22.95
CA GLN A 181 -5.85 -4.85 -23.67
C GLN A 181 -7.28 -4.28 -23.46
N PRO A 182 -7.45 -2.93 -23.38
CA PRO A 182 -8.73 -2.30 -23.06
C PRO A 182 -9.90 -2.74 -23.94
N ASP A 183 -9.66 -2.94 -25.23
CA ASP A 183 -10.64 -3.37 -26.22
C ASP A 183 -10.99 -4.87 -26.16
N SER A 184 -10.21 -5.65 -25.45
CA SER A 184 -10.34 -7.10 -25.36
C SER A 184 -10.86 -7.60 -24.00
N LEU A 185 -10.94 -6.74 -22.99
CA LEU A 185 -11.26 -7.13 -21.60
C LEU A 185 -12.56 -7.94 -21.46
N LEU A 186 -13.63 -7.53 -22.14
CA LEU A 186 -14.93 -8.21 -22.07
C LEU A 186 -15.10 -9.30 -23.15
N THR A 187 -14.22 -9.35 -24.15
CA THR A 187 -14.28 -10.32 -25.26
C THR A 187 -13.25 -11.43 -25.17
N ARG A 188 -12.31 -11.36 -24.19
CA ARG A 188 -11.27 -12.36 -23.99
C ARG A 188 -11.87 -13.78 -23.85
N PRO A 189 -11.14 -14.84 -24.27
CA PRO A 189 -11.61 -16.21 -24.08
C PRO A 189 -11.71 -16.55 -22.59
N ALA A 190 -12.49 -17.57 -22.26
CA ALA A 190 -12.49 -18.16 -20.93
C ALA A 190 -11.13 -18.83 -20.66
N TYR A 191 -10.60 -18.66 -19.44
CA TYR A 191 -9.38 -19.31 -18.94
C TYR A 191 -8.19 -19.25 -19.92
N PRO A 192 -7.79 -18.04 -20.40
CA PRO A 192 -6.67 -17.95 -21.32
C PRO A 192 -5.40 -18.49 -20.65
N ASN A 193 -4.60 -19.22 -21.45
CA ASN A 193 -3.37 -19.87 -21.01
C ASN A 193 -3.55 -21.00 -19.98
N ALA A 194 -4.75 -21.49 -19.73
CA ALA A 194 -4.96 -22.68 -18.91
C ALA A 194 -4.26 -23.90 -19.55
N PRO A 195 -3.80 -24.88 -18.75
CA PRO A 195 -3.26 -26.15 -19.26
C PRO A 195 -4.26 -26.91 -20.13
N GLU A 196 -3.74 -27.59 -21.13
CA GLU A 196 -4.52 -28.49 -21.98
C GLU A 196 -4.15 -29.97 -21.70
N PRO A 197 -5.16 -30.89 -21.61
CA PRO A 197 -6.61 -30.63 -21.68
C PRO A 197 -7.11 -29.86 -20.44
N PHE A 198 -8.04 -28.92 -20.63
CA PHE A 198 -8.62 -28.16 -19.53
C PHE A 198 -9.51 -29.01 -18.63
N ASP A 199 -9.25 -28.98 -17.33
CA ASP A 199 -10.09 -29.59 -16.31
C ASP A 199 -10.65 -28.52 -15.36
N SER A 200 -11.96 -28.27 -15.43
CA SER A 200 -12.63 -27.29 -14.58
C SER A 200 -12.66 -27.66 -13.09
N ASN A 201 -12.40 -28.90 -12.72
CA ASN A 201 -12.31 -29.35 -11.32
C ASN A 201 -10.92 -29.11 -10.74
N ASN A 202 -9.90 -28.92 -11.59
CA ASN A 202 -8.55 -28.59 -11.16
C ASN A 202 -8.43 -27.08 -10.88
N SER A 203 -8.18 -26.72 -9.61
CA SER A 203 -8.03 -25.31 -9.22
C SER A 203 -6.84 -24.64 -9.94
N PHE A 204 -5.74 -25.35 -10.20
CA PHE A 204 -4.60 -24.81 -10.94
C PHE A 204 -4.88 -24.55 -12.42
N HIS A 205 -5.93 -25.18 -13.02
CA HIS A 205 -6.38 -24.83 -14.35
C HIS A 205 -7.33 -23.62 -14.33
N ARG A 206 -8.31 -23.66 -13.42
CA ARG A 206 -9.33 -22.61 -13.31
C ARG A 206 -8.77 -21.28 -12.77
N CYS A 207 -7.88 -21.35 -11.79
CA CYS A 207 -7.33 -20.17 -11.11
C CYS A 207 -5.92 -19.78 -11.59
N ARG A 208 -5.42 -20.40 -12.67
CA ARG A 208 -4.23 -19.93 -13.36
C ARG A 208 -4.56 -18.63 -14.11
N GLY A 209 -4.26 -17.49 -13.50
CA GLY A 209 -4.61 -16.18 -14.05
C GLY A 209 -6.05 -15.75 -13.75
N LEU A 210 -6.45 -15.89 -12.50
CA LEU A 210 -7.73 -15.38 -11.99
C LEU A 210 -7.80 -13.85 -12.19
N PRO A 211 -8.84 -13.34 -12.89
CA PRO A 211 -8.89 -11.94 -13.30
C PRO A 211 -9.64 -11.02 -12.33
N SER A 212 -9.60 -11.31 -11.03
CA SER A 212 -10.20 -10.52 -9.96
C SER A 212 -9.73 -11.00 -8.58
N TYR A 213 -9.88 -10.16 -7.55
CA TYR A 213 -9.80 -10.59 -6.14
C TYR A 213 -11.01 -11.43 -5.70
N SER A 214 -12.13 -11.35 -6.42
CA SER A 214 -13.35 -12.11 -6.11
C SER A 214 -13.19 -13.58 -6.51
N GLU A 215 -12.68 -14.41 -5.60
CA GLU A 215 -12.43 -15.84 -5.84
C GLU A 215 -13.72 -16.67 -5.87
N SER A 216 -14.81 -16.15 -5.31
CA SER A 216 -16.11 -16.83 -5.20
C SER A 216 -16.91 -16.88 -6.51
N VAL A 217 -16.58 -16.09 -7.52
CA VAL A 217 -17.28 -16.05 -8.81
C VAL A 217 -16.70 -17.09 -9.77
N HIS A 218 -17.36 -18.24 -9.88
CA HIS A 218 -16.84 -19.39 -10.65
C HIS A 218 -16.78 -19.20 -12.17
N ASP A 219 -17.70 -18.41 -12.75
CA ASP A 219 -17.77 -18.14 -14.20
C ASP A 219 -17.11 -16.80 -14.57
N LEU A 220 -16.09 -16.39 -13.84
CA LEU A 220 -15.48 -15.08 -13.95
C LEU A 220 -14.67 -14.92 -15.25
N LYS A 221 -14.98 -13.87 -16.02
CA LYS A 221 -14.19 -13.43 -17.19
C LYS A 221 -13.30 -12.23 -16.85
N MET A 222 -13.81 -11.25 -16.08
CA MET A 222 -13.10 -10.03 -15.72
C MET A 222 -13.68 -9.42 -14.45
N GLY A 223 -12.81 -8.92 -13.55
CA GLY A 223 -13.17 -8.07 -12.43
C GLY A 223 -12.82 -6.60 -12.69
N ILE A 224 -13.62 -5.68 -12.19
CA ILE A 224 -13.36 -4.24 -12.26
C ILE A 224 -12.10 -3.85 -11.48
N ASP A 225 -11.82 -4.55 -10.40
CA ASP A 225 -10.64 -4.45 -9.55
C ASP A 225 -9.35 -4.68 -10.34
N LEU A 226 -9.32 -5.68 -11.24
CA LEU A 226 -8.18 -5.89 -12.14
C LEU A 226 -8.01 -4.71 -13.11
N VAL A 227 -9.10 -4.18 -13.66
CA VAL A 227 -9.04 -3.02 -14.56
C VAL A 227 -8.46 -1.79 -13.83
N ALA A 228 -8.88 -1.58 -12.58
CA ALA A 228 -8.36 -0.51 -11.72
C ALA A 228 -6.88 -0.74 -11.35
N ALA A 229 -6.49 -1.98 -11.03
CA ALA A 229 -5.09 -2.33 -10.74
C ALA A 229 -4.18 -2.09 -11.95
N ILE A 230 -4.59 -2.48 -13.16
CA ILE A 230 -3.85 -2.20 -14.41
C ILE A 230 -3.67 -0.70 -14.59
N TYR A 231 -4.76 0.08 -14.48
CA TYR A 231 -4.71 1.54 -14.56
C TYR A 231 -3.67 2.13 -13.60
N ARG A 232 -3.74 1.76 -12.33
CA ARG A 232 -2.84 2.28 -11.30
C ARG A 232 -1.39 1.84 -11.52
N GLY A 233 -1.15 0.55 -11.78
CA GLY A 233 0.18 0.02 -12.05
C GLY A 233 0.85 0.69 -13.24
N MET A 234 0.10 0.99 -14.31
CA MET A 234 0.63 1.76 -15.45
C MET A 234 1.02 3.18 -15.06
N LEU A 235 0.22 3.89 -14.25
CA LEU A 235 0.57 5.23 -13.77
C LEU A 235 1.84 5.21 -12.91
N SER A 236 1.99 4.19 -12.08
CA SER A 236 3.19 4.00 -11.25
C SER A 236 4.41 3.71 -12.11
N TYR A 237 4.28 2.88 -13.16
CA TYR A 237 5.36 2.66 -14.14
C TYR A 237 5.72 3.94 -14.91
N ALA A 238 4.73 4.71 -15.36
CA ALA A 238 4.97 5.99 -16.00
C ALA A 238 5.74 6.96 -15.08
N SER A 239 5.44 6.91 -13.78
CA SER A 239 6.14 7.72 -12.78
C SER A 239 7.60 7.28 -12.61
N PHE A 240 7.89 5.98 -12.61
CA PHE A 240 9.26 5.45 -12.67
C PHE A 240 10.00 5.88 -13.95
N LEU A 241 9.33 5.85 -15.09
CA LEU A 241 9.91 6.29 -16.36
C LEU A 241 10.25 7.80 -16.33
N LYS A 242 9.36 8.65 -15.79
CA LYS A 242 9.62 10.08 -15.61
C LYS A 242 10.80 10.34 -14.68
N ALA A 243 10.86 9.64 -13.55
CA ALA A 243 11.99 9.70 -12.63
C ALA A 243 13.32 9.27 -13.30
N GLY A 244 13.27 8.35 -14.24
CA GLY A 244 14.40 7.91 -15.07
C GLY A 244 14.64 8.73 -16.34
N ASN A 245 14.07 9.94 -16.47
CA ASN A 245 14.19 10.83 -17.63
C ASN A 245 13.71 10.22 -18.96
N LYS A 246 12.70 9.35 -18.95
CA LYS A 246 12.11 8.70 -20.13
C LYS A 246 10.69 9.26 -20.37
N ALA A 247 10.56 10.58 -20.50
CA ALA A 247 9.28 11.30 -20.55
C ALA A 247 8.36 10.81 -21.68
N ASP A 248 8.86 10.65 -22.92
CA ASP A 248 8.06 10.22 -24.07
C ASP A 248 7.42 8.82 -23.83
N LYS A 249 8.19 7.89 -23.27
CA LYS A 249 7.68 6.58 -22.90
C LYS A 249 6.64 6.67 -21.79
N ALA A 250 6.87 7.52 -20.80
CA ALA A 250 5.93 7.73 -19.71
C ALA A 250 4.59 8.29 -20.23
N ASP A 251 4.61 9.26 -21.14
CA ASP A 251 3.40 9.86 -21.68
C ASP A 251 2.60 8.86 -22.54
N ALA A 252 3.27 7.97 -23.28
CA ALA A 252 2.62 6.85 -23.97
C ALA A 252 1.93 5.88 -22.99
N ILE A 253 2.57 5.56 -21.86
CA ILE A 253 1.99 4.71 -20.82
C ILE A 253 0.80 5.40 -20.13
N ILE A 254 0.89 6.71 -19.83
CA ILE A 254 -0.23 7.49 -19.26
C ILE A 254 -1.43 7.48 -20.19
N LYS A 255 -1.22 7.67 -21.51
CA LYS A 255 -2.30 7.59 -22.50
C LYS A 255 -2.95 6.22 -22.49
N LYS A 256 -2.16 5.14 -22.45
CA LYS A 256 -2.64 3.76 -22.38
C LYS A 256 -3.41 3.50 -21.07
N ALA A 257 -2.92 3.97 -19.92
CA ALA A 257 -3.62 3.90 -18.65
C ALA A 257 -5.01 4.59 -18.73
N GLY A 258 -5.07 5.76 -19.38
CA GLY A 258 -6.31 6.48 -19.59
C GLY A 258 -7.40 5.68 -20.29
N LEU A 259 -7.06 4.71 -21.16
CA LEU A 259 -8.03 3.84 -21.82
C LEU A 259 -8.69 2.87 -20.83
N TYR A 260 -7.95 2.33 -19.85
CA TYR A 260 -8.53 1.47 -18.80
C TYR A 260 -9.50 2.25 -17.91
N ARG A 261 -9.15 3.47 -17.53
CA ARG A 261 -10.06 4.33 -16.77
C ARG A 261 -11.34 4.65 -17.57
N GLN A 262 -11.20 5.00 -18.86
CA GLN A 262 -12.36 5.18 -19.74
C GLN A 262 -13.22 3.92 -19.85
N HIS A 263 -12.59 2.75 -19.86
CA HIS A 263 -13.29 1.48 -19.87
C HIS A 263 -14.12 1.30 -18.58
N ILE A 264 -13.58 1.67 -17.40
CA ILE A 264 -14.33 1.67 -16.13
C ILE A 264 -15.56 2.59 -16.24
N ASP A 265 -15.37 3.82 -16.70
CA ASP A 265 -16.45 4.80 -16.80
C ASP A 265 -17.56 4.42 -17.78
N ASN A 266 -17.19 3.79 -18.91
CA ASN A 266 -18.11 3.54 -20.03
C ASN A 266 -18.87 2.21 -19.94
N PHE A 267 -18.28 1.18 -19.32
CA PHE A 267 -18.83 -0.18 -19.38
C PHE A 267 -19.27 -0.74 -18.03
N TRP A 268 -18.70 -0.25 -16.92
CA TRP A 268 -18.96 -0.85 -15.62
C TRP A 268 -20.00 -0.13 -14.78
N TRP A 269 -20.32 1.12 -15.10
CA TRP A 269 -21.36 1.87 -14.40
C TRP A 269 -22.75 1.40 -14.81
N ASP A 270 -23.55 0.97 -13.85
CA ASP A 270 -24.98 0.67 -14.01
C ASP A 270 -25.81 1.92 -13.65
N PRO A 271 -26.35 2.65 -14.65
CA PRO A 271 -27.08 3.87 -14.39
C PRO A 271 -28.43 3.65 -13.70
N GLN A 272 -29.02 2.45 -13.80
CA GLN A 272 -30.29 2.12 -13.16
C GLN A 272 -30.11 1.90 -11.65
N ALA A 273 -29.07 1.14 -11.27
CA ALA A 273 -28.73 0.92 -9.89
C ALA A 273 -27.94 2.10 -9.27
N SER A 274 -27.36 2.98 -10.10
CA SER A 274 -26.41 4.02 -9.69
C SER A 274 -25.21 3.45 -8.92
N LEU A 275 -24.68 2.31 -9.39
CA LEU A 275 -23.57 1.57 -8.80
C LEU A 275 -22.67 1.00 -9.90
N TYR A 276 -21.43 0.68 -9.57
CA TYR A 276 -20.56 -0.10 -10.45
C TYR A 276 -20.95 -1.60 -10.43
N ASN A 277 -20.84 -2.26 -11.57
CA ASN A 277 -20.74 -3.70 -11.61
C ASN A 277 -19.32 -4.09 -11.22
N THR A 278 -19.14 -5.20 -10.51
CA THR A 278 -17.83 -5.59 -9.99
C THR A 278 -17.19 -6.72 -10.78
N HIS A 279 -18.00 -7.52 -11.47
CA HIS A 279 -17.50 -8.62 -12.29
C HIS A 279 -18.32 -8.79 -13.58
N TYR A 280 -17.67 -9.43 -14.56
CA TYR A 280 -18.26 -9.83 -15.84
C TYR A 280 -17.93 -11.30 -16.07
N THR A 281 -18.94 -12.09 -16.44
CA THR A 281 -18.87 -13.55 -16.56
C THR A 281 -18.59 -14.03 -17.99
N ASN A 282 -18.21 -15.30 -18.14
CA ASN A 282 -18.10 -15.94 -19.46
C ASN A 282 -19.45 -16.11 -20.16
N SER A 283 -20.55 -16.13 -19.40
CA SER A 283 -21.93 -16.07 -19.90
C SER A 283 -22.38 -14.67 -20.32
N HIS A 284 -21.45 -13.70 -20.36
CA HIS A 284 -21.69 -12.31 -20.79
C HIS A 284 -22.66 -11.53 -19.90
N GLN A 285 -22.64 -11.77 -18.61
CA GLN A 285 -23.45 -11.08 -17.62
C GLN A 285 -22.58 -10.21 -16.71
N PHE A 286 -23.01 -8.96 -16.49
CA PHE A 286 -22.48 -8.14 -15.42
C PHE A 286 -23.13 -8.51 -14.08
N GLY A 287 -22.34 -8.48 -13.02
CA GLY A 287 -22.81 -8.73 -11.66
C GLY A 287 -22.21 -7.78 -10.65
N LYS A 288 -22.81 -7.74 -9.47
CA LYS A 288 -22.39 -6.94 -8.32
C LYS A 288 -21.92 -7.85 -7.19
N GLY A 289 -20.90 -7.44 -6.46
CA GLY A 289 -20.28 -8.17 -5.37
C GLY A 289 -19.09 -7.37 -4.84
N GLU A 290 -18.06 -8.05 -4.37
CA GLU A 290 -16.83 -7.42 -3.93
C GLU A 290 -16.02 -6.85 -5.12
N GLY A 291 -15.16 -5.85 -4.84
CA GLY A 291 -14.24 -5.26 -5.83
C GLY A 291 -14.32 -3.73 -5.93
N GLU A 292 -15.41 -3.08 -5.52
CA GLU A 292 -15.55 -1.62 -5.57
C GLU A 292 -14.53 -0.89 -4.67
N THR A 293 -14.10 -1.52 -3.58
CA THR A 293 -13.08 -0.97 -2.67
C THR A 293 -11.80 -0.58 -3.43
N PHE A 294 -11.43 -1.37 -4.43
CA PHE A 294 -10.22 -1.16 -5.21
C PHE A 294 -10.32 -0.02 -6.23
N LEU A 295 -11.54 0.41 -6.58
CA LEU A 295 -11.73 1.63 -7.36
C LEU A 295 -11.25 2.87 -6.59
N LEU A 296 -11.52 2.92 -5.28
CA LEU A 296 -11.04 3.97 -4.38
C LEU A 296 -9.55 3.79 -4.07
N TRP A 297 -9.12 2.56 -3.80
CA TRP A 297 -7.73 2.23 -3.46
C TRP A 297 -6.75 2.66 -4.55
N PHE A 298 -7.12 2.47 -5.81
CA PHE A 298 -6.30 2.78 -6.97
C PHE A 298 -6.56 4.16 -7.59
N ASP A 299 -7.35 5.02 -6.94
CA ASP A 299 -7.75 6.35 -7.45
C ASP A 299 -8.32 6.26 -8.88
N ALA A 300 -9.12 5.23 -9.18
CA ALA A 300 -9.63 4.97 -10.52
C ALA A 300 -10.89 5.78 -10.88
N LEU A 301 -11.52 6.42 -9.90
CA LEU A 301 -12.72 7.23 -10.06
C LEU A 301 -12.38 8.70 -10.29
N VAL A 302 -13.09 9.35 -11.21
CA VAL A 302 -12.95 10.80 -11.48
C VAL A 302 -14.27 11.55 -11.34
N ASP A 303 -15.40 10.86 -11.51
CA ASP A 303 -16.73 11.43 -11.26
C ASP A 303 -17.01 11.44 -9.76
N THR A 304 -16.98 12.61 -9.16
CA THR A 304 -17.18 12.78 -7.71
C THR A 304 -18.57 12.35 -7.23
N ALA A 305 -19.58 12.37 -8.10
CA ALA A 305 -20.92 11.89 -7.75
C ALA A 305 -20.95 10.35 -7.69
N ARG A 306 -20.34 9.68 -8.68
CA ARG A 306 -20.17 8.22 -8.67
C ARG A 306 -19.27 7.75 -7.53
N GLU A 307 -18.16 8.45 -7.27
CA GLU A 307 -17.28 8.19 -6.13
C GLU A 307 -18.03 8.24 -4.80
N LYS A 308 -18.83 9.29 -4.59
CA LYS A 308 -19.66 9.41 -3.40
C LYS A 308 -20.65 8.24 -3.26
N LYS A 309 -21.30 7.84 -4.37
CA LYS A 309 -22.23 6.69 -4.39
C LYS A 309 -21.50 5.38 -4.07
N THR A 310 -20.30 5.18 -4.58
CA THR A 310 -19.46 4.02 -4.28
C THR A 310 -19.12 3.96 -2.78
N ILE A 311 -18.72 5.08 -2.18
CA ILE A 311 -18.43 5.14 -0.73
C ILE A 311 -19.69 4.85 0.10
N GLU A 312 -20.84 5.46 -0.25
CA GLU A 312 -22.12 5.22 0.44
C GLU A 312 -22.52 3.74 0.35
N HIS A 313 -22.33 3.11 -0.81
CA HIS A 313 -22.62 1.70 -1.02
C HIS A 313 -21.69 0.80 -0.18
N LEU A 314 -20.38 1.01 -0.23
CA LEU A 314 -19.40 0.24 0.56
C LEU A 314 -19.67 0.34 2.07
N LEU A 315 -20.13 1.51 2.55
CA LEU A 315 -20.50 1.68 3.96
C LEU A 315 -21.81 0.97 4.34
N SER A 316 -22.61 0.55 3.36
CA SER A 316 -23.86 -0.21 3.58
C SER A 316 -23.71 -1.71 3.41
N MET A 317 -22.58 -2.18 2.85
CA MET A 317 -22.32 -3.60 2.60
C MET A 317 -21.80 -4.31 3.86
N ASP A 318 -22.11 -5.59 3.97
CA ASP A 318 -21.43 -6.51 4.89
C ASP A 318 -20.17 -7.05 4.19
N LEU A 319 -19.09 -6.30 4.30
CA LEU A 319 -17.80 -6.63 3.70
C LEU A 319 -17.01 -7.57 4.63
N ASN A 320 -16.26 -8.49 4.05
CA ASN A 320 -15.28 -9.24 4.81
C ASN A 320 -14.18 -8.32 5.40
N VAL A 321 -13.48 -8.79 6.43
CA VAL A 321 -12.51 -7.98 7.18
C VAL A 321 -11.36 -7.47 6.32
N GLU A 322 -10.96 -8.22 5.30
CA GLU A 322 -9.93 -7.83 4.36
C GLU A 322 -10.37 -6.58 3.56
N ASN A 323 -11.53 -6.64 2.90
CA ASN A 323 -12.09 -5.48 2.19
C ASN A 323 -12.33 -4.29 3.10
N GLN A 324 -12.79 -4.52 4.33
CA GLN A 324 -12.95 -3.47 5.32
C GLN A 324 -11.62 -2.78 5.66
N SER A 325 -10.50 -3.51 5.69
CA SER A 325 -9.20 -2.98 6.11
C SER A 325 -8.65 -1.86 5.21
N TYR A 326 -9.06 -1.82 3.96
CA TYR A 326 -8.65 -0.77 3.00
C TYR A 326 -9.46 0.53 3.15
N LEU A 327 -10.67 0.47 3.72
CA LEU A 327 -11.59 1.59 3.74
C LEU A 327 -11.18 2.75 4.66
N PRO A 328 -10.65 2.57 5.88
CA PRO A 328 -10.35 3.68 6.78
C PRO A 328 -9.43 4.74 6.16
N LEU A 329 -8.39 4.33 5.43
CA LEU A 329 -7.51 5.25 4.71
C LEU A 329 -8.29 6.08 3.68
N GLN A 330 -9.14 5.42 2.89
CA GLN A 330 -9.94 6.08 1.86
C GLN A 330 -10.99 7.00 2.47
N LEU A 331 -11.66 6.56 3.50
CA LEU A 331 -12.64 7.38 4.23
C LEU A 331 -12.03 8.65 4.81
N TYR A 332 -10.80 8.59 5.36
CA TYR A 332 -10.07 9.78 5.80
C TYR A 332 -9.78 10.72 4.62
N ARG A 333 -9.29 10.19 3.51
CA ARG A 333 -8.97 10.97 2.30
C ARG A 333 -10.20 11.65 1.72
N HIS A 334 -11.33 10.93 1.70
CA HIS A 334 -12.60 11.43 1.15
C HIS A 334 -13.47 12.19 2.16
N GLY A 335 -12.97 12.47 3.37
CA GLY A 335 -13.63 13.36 4.35
C GLY A 335 -14.69 12.71 5.24
N TYR A 336 -14.84 11.39 5.21
CA TYR A 336 -15.73 10.62 6.08
C TYR A 336 -15.03 10.29 7.41
N TRP A 337 -14.44 11.28 8.08
CA TRP A 337 -13.51 11.09 9.20
C TRP A 337 -14.11 10.35 10.39
N GLN A 338 -15.41 10.58 10.67
CA GLN A 338 -16.10 9.89 11.74
C GLN A 338 -16.29 8.41 11.42
N LYS A 339 -16.70 8.08 10.17
CA LYS A 339 -16.83 6.70 9.71
C LYS A 339 -15.49 5.97 9.67
N ALA A 340 -14.42 6.66 9.24
CA ALA A 340 -13.06 6.14 9.30
C ALA A 340 -12.67 5.80 10.74
N ARG A 341 -12.94 6.69 11.70
CA ARG A 341 -12.69 6.46 13.14
C ARG A 341 -13.45 5.25 13.68
N GLU A 342 -14.76 5.17 13.40
CA GLU A 342 -15.62 4.05 13.81
C GLU A 342 -15.05 2.71 13.29
N MET A 343 -14.67 2.66 12.01
CA MET A 343 -14.11 1.47 11.37
C MET A 343 -12.73 1.12 11.91
N VAL A 344 -11.85 2.10 12.17
CA VAL A 344 -10.55 1.86 12.81
C VAL A 344 -10.74 1.23 14.19
N LEU A 345 -11.66 1.74 15.01
CA LEU A 345 -11.92 1.18 16.34
C LEU A 345 -12.46 -0.25 16.25
N HIS A 346 -13.37 -0.52 15.29
CA HIS A 346 -13.87 -1.87 15.03
C HIS A 346 -12.75 -2.82 14.61
N LEU A 347 -11.97 -2.48 13.59
CA LEU A 347 -10.92 -3.34 13.04
C LEU A 347 -9.71 -3.54 13.98
N THR A 348 -9.53 -2.69 14.98
CA THR A 348 -8.49 -2.86 16.00
C THR A 348 -8.98 -3.58 17.25
N ASP A 349 -10.29 -3.78 17.41
CA ASP A 349 -10.85 -4.52 18.54
C ASP A 349 -10.43 -6.01 18.45
N PRO A 350 -9.81 -6.58 19.49
CA PRO A 350 -9.45 -7.99 19.51
C PRO A 350 -10.63 -8.97 19.35
N ALA A 351 -11.87 -8.52 19.60
CA ALA A 351 -13.08 -9.32 19.44
C ALA A 351 -13.61 -9.34 17.99
N THR A 352 -13.06 -8.55 17.08
CA THR A 352 -13.47 -8.55 15.67
C THR A 352 -13.12 -9.87 15.01
N GLU A 353 -14.11 -10.50 14.36
CA GLU A 353 -13.94 -11.76 13.65
C GLU A 353 -12.86 -11.64 12.57
N ARG A 354 -11.99 -12.64 12.46
CA ARG A 354 -10.87 -12.72 11.50
C ARG A 354 -9.89 -11.53 11.57
N ARG A 355 -9.81 -10.89 12.72
CA ARG A 355 -8.88 -9.79 12.96
C ARG A 355 -7.41 -10.21 12.82
N GLU A 356 -7.13 -11.51 12.87
CA GLU A 356 -5.82 -12.10 12.67
C GLU A 356 -5.29 -11.99 11.22
N TYR A 357 -6.07 -11.52 10.26
CA TYR A 357 -5.54 -11.18 8.95
C TYR A 357 -4.47 -10.09 9.09
N PRO A 358 -3.24 -10.31 8.59
CA PRO A 358 -2.16 -9.33 8.70
C PRO A 358 -2.50 -7.97 8.07
N GLU A 359 -3.24 -7.97 6.94
CA GLU A 359 -3.70 -6.75 6.25
C GLU A 359 -4.42 -5.79 7.18
N VAL A 360 -5.24 -6.32 8.08
CA VAL A 360 -6.00 -5.48 9.03
C VAL A 360 -5.04 -4.63 9.85
N SER A 361 -3.99 -5.22 10.38
CA SER A 361 -3.05 -4.52 11.26
C SER A 361 -2.19 -3.50 10.52
N TYR A 362 -1.62 -3.87 9.39
CA TYR A 362 -0.81 -2.97 8.56
C TYR A 362 -1.66 -1.87 7.93
N GLY A 363 -2.86 -2.20 7.45
CA GLY A 363 -3.83 -1.22 6.93
C GLY A 363 -4.25 -0.20 7.98
N MET A 364 -4.46 -0.62 9.24
CA MET A 364 -4.76 0.31 10.32
C MET A 364 -3.59 1.23 10.63
N VAL A 365 -2.36 0.72 10.70
CA VAL A 365 -1.16 1.58 10.89
C VAL A 365 -1.06 2.63 9.76
N GLU A 366 -1.28 2.25 8.51
CA GLU A 366 -1.30 3.17 7.37
C GLU A 366 -2.46 4.19 7.49
N ALA A 367 -3.66 3.74 7.86
CA ALA A 367 -4.82 4.61 8.06
C ALA A 367 -4.61 5.66 9.16
N PHE A 368 -3.88 5.34 10.23
CA PHE A 368 -3.50 6.33 11.23
C PHE A 368 -2.53 7.36 10.67
N VAL A 369 -1.50 6.93 9.96
CA VAL A 369 -0.41 7.81 9.53
C VAL A 369 -0.77 8.58 8.26
N GLN A 370 -1.10 7.90 7.17
CA GLN A 370 -1.50 8.55 5.92
C GLN A 370 -2.96 9.03 5.93
N GLY A 371 -3.84 8.33 6.64
CA GLY A 371 -5.24 8.70 6.78
C GLY A 371 -5.44 9.86 7.76
N LEU A 372 -5.49 9.56 9.05
CA LEU A 372 -5.82 10.53 10.12
C LEU A 372 -4.79 11.68 10.21
N MET A 373 -3.50 11.34 10.33
CA MET A 373 -2.43 12.32 10.45
C MET A 373 -2.07 12.97 9.10
N GLY A 374 -2.55 12.40 7.99
CA GLY A 374 -2.37 12.92 6.63
C GLY A 374 -0.93 13.10 6.21
N ILE A 375 -0.05 12.20 6.65
CA ILE A 375 1.38 12.26 6.34
C ILE A 375 1.61 11.51 5.03
N ASP A 376 2.06 12.23 4.02
CA ASP A 376 2.51 11.65 2.76
C ASP A 376 3.96 12.08 2.48
N ALA A 377 4.69 11.24 1.77
CA ALA A 377 6.07 11.49 1.39
C ALA A 377 6.24 11.49 -0.13
N ASN A 378 7.15 12.32 -0.61
CA ASN A 378 7.56 12.36 -2.01
C ASN A 378 9.08 12.44 -2.12
N ALA A 379 9.71 11.32 -2.40
CA ALA A 379 11.16 11.21 -2.50
C ALA A 379 11.75 12.04 -3.64
N LEU A 380 11.02 12.23 -4.75
CA LEU A 380 11.51 13.03 -5.90
C LEU A 380 11.79 14.49 -5.51
N SER A 381 10.92 15.07 -4.71
CA SER A 381 11.04 16.46 -4.22
C SER A 381 11.59 16.54 -2.79
N ARG A 382 11.87 15.39 -2.15
CA ARG A 382 12.20 15.29 -0.72
C ARG A 382 11.20 16.05 0.16
N THR A 383 9.92 15.86 -0.10
CA THR A 383 8.83 16.54 0.61
C THR A 383 8.09 15.58 1.51
N VAL A 384 7.86 15.98 2.76
CA VAL A 384 6.86 15.37 3.66
C VAL A 384 5.69 16.34 3.73
N SER A 385 4.51 15.92 3.36
CA SER A 385 3.28 16.69 3.55
C SER A 385 2.51 16.22 4.78
N SER A 386 1.71 17.11 5.38
CA SER A 386 0.84 16.75 6.49
C SER A 386 -0.44 17.57 6.53
N ILE A 387 -1.56 16.92 6.80
CA ILE A 387 -2.88 17.53 6.98
C ILE A 387 -3.71 16.73 7.98
N TYR A 388 -4.16 17.36 9.05
CA TYR A 388 -4.93 16.67 10.10
C TYR A 388 -6.37 16.41 9.67
N ARG A 389 -6.73 15.16 9.50
CA ARG A 389 -8.07 14.72 9.06
C ARG A 389 -8.92 14.27 10.24
N SER A 390 -9.04 15.14 11.23
CA SER A 390 -9.92 14.96 12.40
C SER A 390 -10.85 16.15 12.58
N GLY A 391 -12.03 15.90 13.13
CA GLY A 391 -12.99 16.96 13.46
C GLY A 391 -12.53 17.87 14.61
N ALA A 392 -11.76 17.34 15.56
CA ALA A 392 -11.29 18.04 16.74
C ALA A 392 -10.09 17.33 17.37
N GLY A 393 -9.51 17.93 18.41
CA GLY A 393 -8.43 17.32 19.18
C GLY A 393 -7.05 17.53 18.58
N SER A 394 -6.10 16.72 19.06
CA SER A 394 -4.71 16.73 18.66
C SER A 394 -4.19 15.31 18.46
N GLY A 395 -3.12 15.19 17.67
CA GLY A 395 -2.42 13.93 17.44
C GLY A 395 -0.94 14.16 17.19
N SER A 396 -0.10 13.22 17.58
CA SER A 396 1.33 13.26 17.29
C SER A 396 1.89 11.88 17.00
N LEU A 397 2.88 11.86 16.10
CA LEU A 397 3.73 10.71 15.81
C LEU A 397 5.14 11.03 16.24
N VAL A 398 5.74 10.14 17.01
CA VAL A 398 7.14 10.22 17.47
C VAL A 398 7.91 9.10 16.83
N ASP A 399 9.12 9.40 16.36
CA ASP A 399 10.04 8.46 15.72
C ASP A 399 9.48 7.83 14.42
N LEU A 400 8.78 8.62 13.59
CA LEU A 400 8.27 8.15 12.31
C LEU A 400 9.41 8.05 11.26
N PRO A 401 9.70 6.85 10.70
CA PRO A 401 10.67 6.71 9.62
C PRO A 401 10.05 7.17 8.29
N VAL A 402 10.72 8.08 7.60
CA VAL A 402 10.30 8.60 6.29
C VAL A 402 11.49 9.24 5.56
N LEU A 403 11.60 9.08 4.23
CA LEU A 403 12.63 9.68 3.37
C LEU A 403 14.08 9.46 3.87
N ASN A 404 14.41 8.25 4.32
CA ASN A 404 15.70 7.92 4.95
C ASN A 404 16.06 8.83 6.14
N THR A 405 15.06 9.30 6.86
CA THR A 405 15.20 10.10 8.08
C THR A 405 14.17 9.66 9.12
N THR A 406 14.21 10.24 10.28
CA THR A 406 13.21 10.05 11.35
C THR A 406 12.66 11.39 11.73
N ILE A 407 11.36 11.51 11.91
CA ILE A 407 10.68 12.74 12.28
C ILE A 407 9.75 12.54 13.48
N ASP A 408 9.58 13.61 14.26
CA ASP A 408 8.41 13.78 15.11
C ASP A 408 7.47 14.79 14.44
N ILE A 409 6.18 14.51 14.43
CA ILE A 409 5.18 15.42 13.87
C ILE A 409 3.94 15.47 14.77
N SER A 410 3.40 16.66 14.95
CA SER A 410 2.22 16.89 15.79
C SER A 410 1.23 17.81 15.10
N HIS A 411 -0.04 17.44 15.16
CA HIS A 411 -1.15 18.36 14.92
C HIS A 411 -1.69 18.79 16.29
N LEU A 412 -1.39 20.03 16.66
CA LEU A 412 -1.84 20.63 17.93
C LEU A 412 -3.32 21.01 17.86
N SER A 413 -3.79 21.29 16.64
CA SER A 413 -5.18 21.53 16.26
C SER A 413 -5.33 21.38 14.74
N ARG A 414 -6.51 21.64 14.21
CA ARG A 414 -6.75 21.67 12.75
C ARG A 414 -5.99 22.81 12.03
N THR A 415 -5.56 23.82 12.74
CA THR A 415 -4.86 25.00 12.18
C THR A 415 -3.44 25.15 12.70
N SER A 416 -2.95 24.24 13.54
CA SER A 416 -1.58 24.33 14.09
C SER A 416 -0.90 22.97 14.09
N SER A 417 0.30 22.94 13.51
CA SER A 417 1.12 21.73 13.40
C SER A 417 2.57 22.03 13.70
N ALA A 418 3.29 21.04 14.20
CA ALA A 418 4.72 21.14 14.48
C ALA A 418 5.45 19.89 13.95
N ILE A 419 6.69 20.06 13.51
CA ILE A 419 7.57 18.98 13.04
C ILE A 419 8.97 19.15 13.58
N THR A 420 9.63 18.02 13.87
CA THR A 420 11.06 17.95 14.24
C THR A 420 11.76 16.97 13.29
N ASN A 421 12.86 17.39 12.69
CA ASN A 421 13.72 16.51 11.91
C ASN A 421 14.78 15.90 12.83
N LYS A 422 14.66 14.61 13.16
CA LYS A 422 15.64 13.88 14.01
C LYS A 422 16.77 13.24 13.18
N GLY A 423 16.67 13.27 11.87
CA GLY A 423 17.64 12.64 10.98
C GLY A 423 18.76 13.57 10.53
N LYS A 424 19.54 13.08 9.57
CA LYS A 424 20.78 13.73 9.10
C LYS A 424 20.59 14.60 7.85
N TYR A 425 19.46 14.48 7.16
CA TYR A 425 19.22 15.13 5.88
C TYR A 425 18.05 16.10 5.96
N PRO A 426 18.15 17.28 5.31
CA PRO A 426 17.03 18.21 5.25
C PRO A 426 15.95 17.70 4.30
N PHE A 427 14.71 18.12 4.54
CA PHE A 427 13.58 17.89 3.65
C PHE A 427 12.68 19.14 3.60
N ILE A 428 11.73 19.16 2.68
CA ILE A 428 10.68 20.17 2.62
C ILE A 428 9.46 19.65 3.39
N TRP A 429 8.97 20.41 4.36
CA TRP A 429 7.68 20.16 4.96
C TRP A 429 6.60 20.98 4.26
N LYS A 430 5.60 20.32 3.67
CA LYS A 430 4.37 20.93 3.17
C LYS A 430 3.32 20.84 4.26
N ALA A 431 3.25 21.85 5.14
CA ALA A 431 2.21 21.95 6.15
C ALA A 431 0.91 22.43 5.49
N MET A 432 -0.17 21.65 5.68
CA MET A 432 -1.45 21.89 5.00
C MET A 432 -2.57 22.02 6.04
N PHE A 433 -3.52 22.90 5.78
CA PHE A 433 -4.65 23.21 6.67
C PHE A 433 -5.92 23.34 5.85
N TYR A 434 -7.01 22.67 6.28
CA TYR A 434 -8.30 22.85 5.65
C TYR A 434 -8.84 24.25 5.86
N GLY A 435 -9.38 24.83 4.81
CA GLY A 435 -10.01 26.15 4.81
C GLY A 435 -9.23 27.24 4.08
N ASN A 436 -9.81 28.44 4.09
CA ASN A 436 -9.31 29.61 3.39
C ASN A 436 -8.47 30.49 4.33
N HIS A 437 -7.27 30.04 4.65
CA HIS A 437 -6.32 30.81 5.47
C HIS A 437 -5.40 31.65 4.57
N GLY A 438 -5.28 32.94 4.81
CA GLY A 438 -4.41 33.82 4.04
C GLY A 438 -2.96 33.83 4.54
N MET A 439 -2.78 33.71 5.83
CA MET A 439 -1.52 33.86 6.52
C MET A 439 -1.27 32.72 7.49
N ALA A 440 -0.01 32.52 7.87
CA ALA A 440 0.39 31.67 9.00
C ALA A 440 1.48 32.35 9.83
N ILE A 441 1.65 31.88 11.06
CA ILE A 441 2.79 32.23 11.91
C ILE A 441 3.79 31.08 11.87
N ILE A 442 5.02 31.37 11.47
CA ILE A 442 6.18 30.46 11.55
C ILE A 442 7.26 31.16 12.38
N ASN A 443 7.66 30.58 13.49
CA ASN A 443 8.72 31.14 14.34
C ASN A 443 8.49 32.64 14.64
N LYS A 444 7.28 33.01 15.05
CA LYS A 444 6.82 34.38 15.36
C LYS A 444 6.74 35.35 14.16
N ARG A 445 6.96 34.88 12.92
CA ARG A 445 6.83 35.71 11.70
C ARG A 445 5.56 35.35 10.95
N LYS A 446 4.85 36.35 10.48
CA LYS A 446 3.70 36.15 9.56
C LYS A 446 4.23 35.89 8.16
N VAL A 447 3.66 34.86 7.53
CA VAL A 447 3.98 34.43 6.16
C VAL A 447 2.69 34.14 5.40
N GLN A 448 2.70 34.36 4.09
CA GLN A 448 1.53 34.12 3.23
C GLN A 448 1.40 32.63 2.93
N LEU A 449 0.18 32.10 3.01
CA LEU A 449 -0.15 30.74 2.60
C LEU A 449 -0.53 30.70 1.11
N LYS A 450 -0.14 29.60 0.46
CA LYS A 450 -0.64 29.20 -0.87
C LYS A 450 -1.92 28.40 -0.72
N LYS A 451 -2.66 28.22 -1.82
CA LYS A 451 -3.94 27.52 -1.83
C LYS A 451 -3.95 26.48 -2.93
N GLU A 452 -4.59 25.37 -2.64
CA GLU A 452 -4.90 24.32 -3.62
C GLU A 452 -6.25 23.65 -3.23
N LYS A 453 -6.76 22.78 -4.09
CA LYS A 453 -7.90 21.91 -3.76
C LYS A 453 -7.40 20.49 -3.53
N ASP A 454 -7.97 19.82 -2.55
CA ASP A 454 -7.76 18.38 -2.37
C ASP A 454 -8.52 17.55 -3.43
N CYS A 455 -8.42 16.21 -3.37
CA CYS A 455 -9.10 15.31 -4.31
C CYS A 455 -10.63 15.48 -4.35
N ARG A 456 -11.23 16.03 -3.29
CA ARG A 456 -12.67 16.33 -3.19
C ARG A 456 -13.03 17.74 -3.71
N GLY A 457 -12.05 18.52 -4.15
CA GLY A 457 -12.25 19.94 -4.47
C GLY A 457 -12.34 20.87 -3.26
N VAL A 458 -12.08 20.38 -2.04
CA VAL A 458 -12.08 21.19 -0.81
C VAL A 458 -10.83 22.05 -0.74
N LEU A 459 -11.02 23.33 -0.40
CA LEU A 459 -9.92 24.29 -0.31
C LEU A 459 -8.97 23.97 0.84
N VAL A 460 -7.69 23.92 0.54
CA VAL A 460 -6.58 23.70 1.46
C VAL A 460 -5.58 24.84 1.33
N SER A 461 -5.19 25.42 2.45
CA SER A 461 -4.13 26.41 2.54
C SER A 461 -2.83 25.72 2.97
N PHE A 462 -1.69 26.06 2.36
CA PHE A 462 -0.44 25.37 2.67
C PHE A 462 0.79 26.27 2.56
N ILE A 463 1.89 25.79 3.15
CA ILE A 463 3.21 26.39 2.99
C ILE A 463 4.28 25.29 2.93
N ASN A 464 5.29 25.54 2.09
CA ASN A 464 6.49 24.71 2.02
C ASN A 464 7.61 25.35 2.86
N THR A 465 8.16 24.60 3.80
CA THR A 465 9.24 25.07 4.68
C THR A 465 10.35 24.02 4.68
N ARG A 466 11.59 24.46 4.47
CA ARG A 466 12.75 23.57 4.60
C ARG A 466 13.02 23.29 6.09
N ILE A 467 13.16 22.03 6.45
CA ILE A 467 13.46 21.60 7.81
C ILE A 467 14.87 20.97 7.82
N ALA A 468 15.79 21.65 8.50
CA ALA A 468 17.18 21.18 8.64
C ALA A 468 17.28 20.06 9.69
N PRO A 469 18.34 19.28 9.69
CA PRO A 469 18.64 18.31 10.77
C PRO A 469 18.57 18.97 12.15
N GLY A 470 17.89 18.32 13.10
CA GLY A 470 17.67 18.82 14.46
C GLY A 470 16.69 19.99 14.59
N GLN A 471 16.19 20.53 13.49
CA GLN A 471 15.26 21.66 13.52
C GLN A 471 13.87 21.25 13.96
N HIS A 472 13.32 22.04 14.91
CA HIS A 472 11.91 22.05 15.27
C HIS A 472 11.22 23.26 14.66
N THR A 473 10.03 23.08 14.10
CA THR A 473 9.26 24.18 13.49
C THR A 473 7.77 24.00 13.79
N THR A 474 7.14 25.08 14.26
CA THR A 474 5.69 25.14 14.44
C THR A 474 5.08 26.12 13.45
N ILE A 475 3.95 25.75 12.85
CA ILE A 475 3.18 26.56 11.90
C ILE A 475 1.74 26.63 12.37
N THR A 476 1.20 27.84 12.51
CA THR A 476 -0.20 28.10 12.87
C THR A 476 -0.84 28.96 11.80
N ALA A 477 -1.86 28.43 11.11
CA ALA A 477 -2.68 29.16 10.13
C ALA A 477 -3.63 30.15 10.85
N LEU A 478 -3.80 31.34 10.22
CA LEU A 478 -4.62 32.45 10.75
C LEU A 478 -5.88 32.63 9.93
#